data_ddf1d90db04fd54a9faa10b0f2292f64
#
_entry.id   ddf1d90db04fd54a9faa10b0f2292f64
#
_cell.length_a   1.000
_cell.length_b   1.000
_cell.length_c   1.000
_cell.angle_alpha   90.00
_cell.angle_beta   90.00
_cell.angle_gamma   90.00
#
_symmetry.space_group_name_H-M   'P 1'
#
loop_
_entity.id
_entity.type
_entity.pdbx_description
1 polymer ?
#
loop_
_entity_poly.entity_id
_entity_poly.type
_entity_poly.pdbx_seq_one_letter_code
_entity_poly.pdbx_strand_id
1 'polypeptide(L)'
;MEKLKEKINNEINNLNSDTINIELPIINKKADEINLKKIHDEIYKQAQDAYITQNPLTVHPNVNGVDFAISIEEAEELLKEEKEEYIIPLKITVAEKTVSDLGEDAFPNTLGNFTTRYDASNKNRSNNIYLASEKINGTIIMPGETFSYNQVVGKRTIDAGYKEAGAYAGGKVIQEIGGGICQVSSTLYNAVLYADLEIVERSNHYFETSYVTTGRDATVSWGTVDFKFKNNRTYPIKIEAVAKNGINKISILGIKEEKEYEIVIQSKVTSIIEQEIKYENDYSIPYGEEEVEQQGHNGCTSKTYIIKKLNGATVSTEEITSDYYHALDKIIKKGMKR
;
A
#
# COMPACT_ATOMS: atom_id res chain seq x y z
N MET A 1 18.34 -21.64 9.73
CA MET A 1 17.92 -22.10 8.40
C MET A 1 16.70 -21.34 7.90
N GLU A 2 15.52 -21.34 8.56
CA GLU A 2 14.33 -20.58 8.08
C GLU A 2 14.57 -19.10 7.87
N LYS A 3 15.17 -18.40 8.83
CA LYS A 3 15.50 -16.96 8.72
C LYS A 3 16.46 -16.64 7.57
N LEU A 4 17.35 -17.59 7.22
CA LEU A 4 18.25 -17.41 6.07
C LEU A 4 17.50 -17.58 4.77
N LYS A 5 16.62 -18.58 4.66
CA LYS A 5 15.74 -18.77 3.49
C LYS A 5 14.84 -17.56 3.26
N GLU A 6 14.28 -17.00 4.34
CA GLU A 6 13.44 -15.79 4.27
C GLU A 6 14.24 -14.57 3.80
N LYS A 7 15.48 -14.38 4.31
CA LYS A 7 16.36 -13.29 3.88
C LYS A 7 16.78 -13.45 2.41
N ILE A 8 17.17 -14.67 1.99
CA ILE A 8 17.48 -14.99 0.60
C ILE A 8 16.29 -14.71 -0.33
N ASN A 9 15.10 -15.19 0.02
CA ASN A 9 13.91 -14.97 -0.79
C ASN A 9 13.52 -13.48 -0.89
N ASN A 10 13.66 -12.72 0.18
CA ASN A 10 13.39 -11.29 0.18
C ASN A 10 14.39 -10.52 -0.70
N GLU A 11 15.66 -10.88 -0.66
CA GLU A 11 16.68 -10.27 -1.51
C GLU A 11 16.51 -10.65 -3.00
N ILE A 12 16.18 -11.91 -3.30
CA ILE A 12 15.91 -12.39 -4.67
C ILE A 12 14.70 -11.66 -5.29
N ASN A 13 13.65 -11.39 -4.48
CA ASN A 13 12.45 -10.72 -4.97
C ASN A 13 12.64 -9.20 -5.17
N ASN A 14 13.65 -8.60 -4.56
CA ASN A 14 13.91 -7.15 -4.59
C ASN A 14 15.03 -6.72 -5.57
N LEU A 15 15.63 -7.65 -6.35
CA LEU A 15 16.87 -7.36 -7.07
C LEU A 15 16.73 -7.03 -8.54
N ASN A 16 17.50 -5.96 -8.87
CA ASN A 16 17.93 -5.59 -10.23
C ASN A 16 19.43 -5.90 -10.48
N SER A 17 20.06 -6.84 -9.78
CA SER A 17 21.50 -7.13 -9.93
C SER A 17 21.78 -8.62 -10.10
N ASP A 18 22.79 -8.93 -10.92
CA ASP A 18 23.16 -10.30 -11.31
C ASP A 18 23.87 -11.11 -10.20
N THR A 19 24.18 -10.49 -9.05
CA THR A 19 24.96 -11.15 -7.98
C THR A 19 24.55 -10.68 -6.59
N ILE A 20 24.26 -11.63 -5.68
CA ILE A 20 23.97 -11.37 -4.26
C ILE A 20 25.07 -11.96 -3.40
N ASN A 21 25.56 -11.18 -2.43
CA ASN A 21 26.41 -11.69 -1.36
C ASN A 21 25.60 -11.93 -0.09
N ILE A 22 25.59 -13.16 0.40
CA ILE A 22 24.88 -13.52 1.64
C ILE A 22 25.89 -13.89 2.72
N GLU A 23 25.85 -13.17 3.82
CA GLU A 23 26.62 -13.47 5.02
C GLU A 23 25.92 -14.56 5.83
N LEU A 24 26.62 -15.66 6.11
CA LEU A 24 26.14 -16.75 6.97
C LEU A 24 26.65 -16.56 8.39
N PRO A 25 25.80 -16.34 9.41
CA PRO A 25 26.28 -16.22 10.79
C PRO A 25 26.83 -17.55 11.31
N ILE A 26 28.04 -17.52 11.87
CA ILE A 26 28.65 -18.67 12.55
C ILE A 26 28.08 -18.73 13.98
N ILE A 27 27.42 -19.81 14.31
CA ILE A 27 27.03 -20.12 15.69
C ILE A 27 28.13 -20.99 16.31
N ASN A 28 28.80 -20.48 17.36
CA ASN A 28 29.80 -21.22 18.16
C ASN A 28 29.15 -22.40 18.93
N LYS A 29 28.78 -23.44 18.25
CA LYS A 29 28.61 -24.81 18.74
C LYS A 29 29.47 -25.67 17.84
N LYS A 30 30.06 -26.79 18.37
CA LYS A 30 30.63 -27.83 17.53
C LYS A 30 29.66 -28.02 16.35
N ALA A 31 29.95 -27.30 15.28
CA ALA A 31 29.03 -27.21 14.15
C ALA A 31 29.08 -28.57 13.46
N ASP A 32 27.89 -29.09 13.13
CA ASP A 32 27.80 -30.12 12.10
C ASP A 32 28.56 -29.58 10.88
N GLU A 33 29.31 -30.44 10.21
CA GLU A 33 30.08 -30.06 9.03
C GLU A 33 29.18 -29.32 8.03
N ILE A 34 29.64 -28.17 7.55
CA ILE A 34 28.89 -27.36 6.58
C ILE A 34 28.78 -28.18 5.29
N ASN A 35 27.61 -28.65 4.97
CA ASN A 35 27.35 -29.38 3.74
C ASN A 35 26.88 -28.41 2.64
N LEU A 36 27.83 -27.93 1.84
CA LEU A 36 27.57 -26.97 0.77
C LEU A 36 26.67 -27.54 -0.32
N LYS A 37 26.79 -28.83 -0.64
CA LYS A 37 25.89 -29.47 -1.60
C LYS A 37 24.43 -29.42 -1.13
N LYS A 38 24.20 -29.70 0.15
CA LYS A 38 22.85 -29.61 0.72
C LYS A 38 22.33 -28.16 0.70
N ILE A 39 23.19 -27.17 0.99
CA ILE A 39 22.83 -25.76 0.93
C ILE A 39 22.51 -25.36 -0.52
N HIS A 40 23.35 -25.78 -1.48
CA HIS A 40 23.11 -25.54 -2.90
C HIS A 40 21.76 -26.15 -3.34
N ASP A 41 21.50 -27.42 -3.05
CA ASP A 41 20.27 -28.11 -3.44
C ASP A 41 19.02 -27.45 -2.84
N GLU A 42 19.14 -26.82 -1.66
CA GLU A 42 18.05 -26.07 -1.02
C GLU A 42 17.77 -24.70 -1.65
N ILE A 43 18.80 -24.03 -2.18
CA ILE A 43 18.66 -22.67 -2.76
C ILE A 43 18.54 -22.70 -4.29
N TYR A 44 19.05 -23.74 -4.95
CA TYR A 44 19.03 -23.84 -6.40
C TYR A 44 17.62 -23.73 -6.96
N LYS A 45 17.46 -22.87 -7.94
CA LYS A 45 16.24 -22.72 -8.73
C LYS A 45 16.61 -22.56 -10.18
N GLN A 46 15.92 -23.26 -11.06
CA GLN A 46 16.01 -23.00 -12.49
C GLN A 46 15.15 -21.78 -12.84
N ALA A 47 15.67 -20.88 -13.68
CA ALA A 47 14.86 -19.78 -14.21
C ALA A 47 13.67 -20.33 -15.00
N GLN A 48 12.50 -19.76 -14.77
CA GLN A 48 11.28 -20.11 -15.47
C GLN A 48 10.50 -18.83 -15.80
N ASP A 49 10.09 -18.69 -17.05
CA ASP A 49 9.24 -17.61 -17.50
C ASP A 49 7.83 -17.72 -16.92
N ALA A 50 7.16 -16.58 -16.77
CA ALA A 50 5.74 -16.57 -16.49
C ALA A 50 4.95 -17.11 -17.68
N TYR A 51 3.91 -17.89 -17.42
CA TYR A 51 3.02 -18.42 -18.45
C TYR A 51 1.60 -18.61 -17.94
N ILE A 52 0.66 -18.77 -18.88
CA ILE A 52 -0.75 -19.02 -18.59
C ILE A 52 -1.12 -20.42 -19.08
N THR A 53 -1.80 -21.19 -18.23
CA THR A 53 -2.51 -22.40 -18.66
C THR A 53 -4.00 -22.13 -18.79
N GLN A 54 -4.66 -22.82 -19.74
CA GLN A 54 -6.11 -22.77 -19.95
C GLN A 54 -6.75 -24.02 -19.37
N ASN A 55 -8.01 -23.86 -18.90
CA ASN A 55 -8.86 -24.97 -18.43
C ASN A 55 -8.34 -25.75 -17.21
N PRO A 56 -8.27 -25.13 -16.00
CA PRO A 56 -8.70 -23.77 -15.67
C PRO A 56 -7.65 -22.72 -16.07
N LEU A 57 -8.11 -21.49 -16.24
CA LEU A 57 -7.21 -20.36 -16.43
C LEU A 57 -6.35 -20.17 -15.18
N THR A 58 -5.04 -20.33 -15.33
CA THR A 58 -4.09 -20.23 -14.22
C THR A 58 -2.85 -19.45 -14.68
N VAL A 59 -2.47 -18.44 -13.91
CA VAL A 59 -1.21 -17.71 -14.11
C VAL A 59 -0.12 -18.37 -13.28
N HIS A 60 0.93 -18.79 -13.98
CA HIS A 60 2.15 -19.31 -13.37
C HIS A 60 3.18 -18.18 -13.37
N PRO A 61 3.59 -17.68 -12.17
CA PRO A 61 4.55 -16.59 -12.10
C PRO A 61 5.92 -17.04 -12.55
N ASN A 62 6.71 -16.06 -13.01
CA ASN A 62 8.12 -16.29 -13.31
C ASN A 62 8.90 -16.63 -12.04
N VAL A 63 9.94 -17.44 -12.22
CA VAL A 63 10.91 -17.78 -11.19
C VAL A 63 12.28 -17.38 -11.69
N ASN A 64 12.98 -16.54 -10.93
CA ASN A 64 14.40 -16.28 -11.23
C ASN A 64 15.25 -17.47 -10.81
N GLY A 65 16.18 -17.85 -11.68
CA GLY A 65 17.15 -18.90 -11.38
C GLY A 65 18.13 -18.44 -10.31
N VAL A 66 18.50 -19.35 -9.42
CA VAL A 66 19.50 -19.13 -8.37
C VAL A 66 20.48 -20.29 -8.41
N ASP A 67 21.76 -19.99 -8.48
CA ASP A 67 22.85 -20.94 -8.47
C ASP A 67 24.05 -20.36 -7.72
N PHE A 68 25.03 -21.19 -7.32
CA PHE A 68 26.31 -20.65 -6.91
C PHE A 68 27.00 -20.01 -8.12
N ALA A 69 27.65 -18.86 -7.91
CA ALA A 69 28.47 -18.23 -8.97
C ALA A 69 29.83 -18.92 -9.14
N ILE A 70 30.20 -19.82 -8.24
CA ILE A 70 31.39 -20.67 -8.24
C ILE A 70 30.96 -22.13 -8.12
N SER A 71 31.81 -23.06 -8.47
CA SER A 71 31.53 -24.49 -8.30
C SER A 71 31.46 -24.87 -6.82
N ILE A 72 30.84 -26.04 -6.54
CA ILE A 72 30.75 -26.53 -5.14
C ILE A 72 32.17 -26.83 -4.62
N GLU A 73 33.05 -27.35 -5.47
CA GLU A 73 34.45 -27.63 -5.14
C GLU A 73 35.22 -26.35 -4.81
N GLU A 74 35.02 -25.26 -5.56
CA GLU A 74 35.62 -23.96 -5.25
C GLU A 74 35.05 -23.36 -3.94
N ALA A 75 33.78 -23.55 -3.68
CA ALA A 75 33.17 -23.14 -2.44
C ALA A 75 33.65 -23.94 -1.22
N GLU A 76 33.91 -25.27 -1.39
CA GLU A 76 34.51 -26.13 -0.36
C GLU A 76 35.96 -25.72 -0.05
N GLU A 77 36.73 -25.25 -1.05
CA GLU A 77 38.07 -24.70 -0.83
C GLU A 77 38.04 -23.47 0.09
N LEU A 78 37.02 -22.59 -0.01
CA LEU A 78 36.86 -21.43 0.86
C LEU A 78 36.68 -21.83 2.32
N LEU A 79 36.07 -23.00 2.60
CA LEU A 79 35.83 -23.48 3.96
C LEU A 79 37.09 -24.09 4.62
N LYS A 80 38.19 -24.32 3.88
CA LYS A 80 39.46 -24.89 4.42
C LYS A 80 40.22 -23.87 5.28
N GLU A 81 40.02 -22.59 5.04
CA GLU A 81 40.55 -21.54 5.92
C GLU A 81 39.59 -21.29 7.09
N GLU A 82 40.09 -21.32 8.31
CA GLU A 82 39.27 -21.03 9.50
C GLU A 82 38.96 -19.51 9.54
N LYS A 83 37.69 -19.16 9.32
CA LYS A 83 37.19 -17.77 9.30
C LYS A 83 35.92 -17.65 10.15
N GLU A 84 35.67 -16.46 10.69
CA GLU A 84 34.41 -16.16 11.39
C GLU A 84 33.22 -16.10 10.42
N GLU A 85 33.47 -15.82 9.14
CA GLU A 85 32.47 -15.60 8.11
C GLU A 85 32.94 -16.08 6.74
N TYR A 86 32.03 -16.75 5.99
CA TYR A 86 32.27 -17.19 4.63
C TYR A 86 31.21 -16.59 3.71
N ILE A 87 31.65 -16.02 2.58
CA ILE A 87 30.78 -15.44 1.56
C ILE A 87 30.83 -16.34 0.33
N ILE A 88 29.70 -16.92 -0.03
CA ILE A 88 29.52 -17.69 -1.27
C ILE A 88 28.72 -16.83 -2.24
N PRO A 89 29.30 -16.39 -3.36
CA PRO A 89 28.59 -15.57 -4.33
C PRO A 89 27.50 -16.40 -5.03
N LEU A 90 26.35 -15.78 -5.28
CA LEU A 90 25.24 -16.38 -6.01
C LEU A 90 25.14 -15.76 -7.42
N LYS A 91 24.82 -16.60 -8.38
CA LYS A 91 24.44 -16.22 -9.74
C LYS A 91 22.93 -16.23 -9.85
N ILE A 92 22.35 -15.07 -10.20
CA ILE A 92 20.91 -14.94 -10.47
C ILE A 92 20.71 -14.92 -11.98
N THR A 93 19.85 -15.82 -12.47
CA THR A 93 19.38 -15.81 -13.86
C THR A 93 17.97 -15.26 -13.87
N VAL A 94 17.79 -14.05 -14.39
CA VAL A 94 16.48 -13.41 -14.48
C VAL A 94 15.64 -14.13 -15.54
N ALA A 95 14.37 -14.41 -15.24
CA ALA A 95 13.41 -14.93 -16.20
C ALA A 95 13.21 -13.92 -17.34
N GLU A 96 13.05 -14.38 -18.57
CA GLU A 96 12.86 -13.53 -19.75
C GLU A 96 11.47 -12.87 -19.77
N LYS A 97 10.45 -13.59 -19.28
CA LYS A 97 9.07 -13.10 -19.19
C LYS A 97 8.58 -13.09 -17.74
N THR A 98 8.07 -11.94 -17.34
CA THR A 98 7.43 -11.74 -16.05
C THR A 98 5.89 -11.85 -16.18
N VAL A 99 5.17 -11.86 -15.07
CA VAL A 99 3.69 -11.79 -15.11
C VAL A 99 3.19 -10.52 -15.81
N SER A 100 3.97 -9.43 -15.75
CA SER A 100 3.65 -8.18 -16.46
C SER A 100 3.63 -8.36 -17.98
N ASP A 101 4.49 -9.23 -18.51
CA ASP A 101 4.61 -9.49 -19.94
C ASP A 101 3.50 -10.39 -20.50
N LEU A 102 2.71 -11.02 -19.61
CA LEU A 102 1.51 -11.79 -19.97
C LEU A 102 0.32 -10.89 -20.36
N GLY A 103 0.43 -9.59 -20.09
CA GLY A 103 -0.56 -8.60 -20.49
C GLY A 103 -1.92 -8.74 -19.79
N GLU A 104 -2.99 -8.39 -20.52
CA GLU A 104 -4.36 -8.39 -19.98
C GLU A 104 -4.90 -9.80 -19.73
N ASP A 105 -4.41 -10.80 -20.43
CA ASP A 105 -4.84 -12.20 -20.28
C ASP A 105 -4.55 -12.76 -18.87
N ALA A 106 -3.58 -12.20 -18.17
CA ALA A 106 -3.27 -12.56 -16.78
C ALA A 106 -4.26 -11.94 -15.75
N PHE A 107 -5.04 -10.91 -16.15
CA PHE A 107 -5.90 -10.14 -15.26
C PHE A 107 -7.29 -9.88 -15.86
N PRO A 108 -8.03 -10.93 -16.27
CA PRO A 108 -9.24 -10.81 -17.10
C PRO A 108 -10.45 -10.23 -16.37
N ASN A 109 -10.42 -10.15 -15.05
CA ASN A 109 -11.57 -9.75 -14.26
C ASN A 109 -11.25 -8.55 -13.37
N THR A 110 -12.23 -7.66 -13.17
CA THR A 110 -12.24 -6.70 -12.07
C THR A 110 -12.74 -7.42 -10.82
N LEU A 111 -11.87 -7.52 -9.81
CA LEU A 111 -12.17 -8.14 -8.51
C LEU A 111 -12.84 -7.14 -7.55
N GLY A 112 -12.38 -5.88 -7.59
CA GLY A 112 -12.94 -4.78 -6.84
C GLY A 112 -12.58 -3.46 -7.48
N ASN A 113 -13.44 -2.45 -7.34
CA ASN A 113 -13.14 -1.12 -7.82
C ASN A 113 -13.81 -0.06 -6.95
N PHE A 114 -13.24 1.15 -6.99
CA PHE A 114 -13.84 2.31 -6.35
C PHE A 114 -13.48 3.59 -7.07
N THR A 115 -14.33 4.61 -6.92
CA THR A 115 -14.17 5.89 -7.59
C THR A 115 -14.43 7.02 -6.61
N THR A 116 -13.54 7.99 -6.56
CA THR A 116 -13.74 9.27 -5.85
C THR A 116 -13.67 10.44 -6.81
N ARG A 117 -14.25 11.57 -6.39
CA ARG A 117 -14.26 12.82 -7.16
C ARG A 117 -13.41 13.88 -6.49
N TYR A 118 -12.75 14.72 -7.27
CA TYR A 118 -11.98 15.86 -6.80
C TYR A 118 -12.23 17.09 -7.69
N ASP A 119 -11.97 18.27 -7.16
CA ASP A 119 -12.09 19.50 -7.94
C ASP A 119 -10.93 19.62 -8.93
N ALA A 120 -11.23 19.46 -10.22
CA ALA A 120 -10.26 19.58 -11.31
C ALA A 120 -9.74 21.01 -11.52
N SER A 121 -10.40 22.02 -10.96
CA SER A 121 -9.94 23.43 -11.03
C SER A 121 -8.74 23.66 -10.11
N ASN A 122 -8.61 22.91 -9.01
CA ASN A 122 -7.44 22.92 -8.14
C ASN A 122 -6.28 22.15 -8.81
N LYS A 123 -5.48 22.87 -9.59
CA LYS A 123 -4.43 22.28 -10.43
C LYS A 123 -3.34 21.58 -9.64
N ASN A 124 -2.92 22.14 -8.50
CA ASN A 124 -1.89 21.55 -7.67
C ASN A 124 -2.34 20.22 -7.04
N ARG A 125 -3.54 20.21 -6.46
CA ARG A 125 -4.13 19.01 -5.90
C ARG A 125 -4.38 17.93 -6.97
N SER A 126 -4.89 18.33 -8.14
CA SER A 126 -5.11 17.43 -9.28
C SER A 126 -3.81 16.79 -9.76
N ASN A 127 -2.71 17.57 -9.82
CA ASN A 127 -1.39 17.07 -10.16
C ASN A 127 -0.91 16.02 -9.14
N ASN A 128 -1.07 16.28 -7.85
CA ASN A 128 -0.63 15.35 -6.80
C ASN A 128 -1.43 14.02 -6.84
N ILE A 129 -2.74 14.10 -7.04
CA ILE A 129 -3.61 12.93 -7.19
C ILE A 129 -3.21 12.13 -8.44
N TYR A 130 -2.96 12.81 -9.57
CA TYR A 130 -2.49 12.19 -10.80
C TYR A 130 -1.17 11.45 -10.58
N LEU A 131 -0.14 12.12 -10.04
CA LEU A 131 1.17 11.52 -9.81
C LEU A 131 1.11 10.30 -8.89
N ALA A 132 0.36 10.39 -7.79
CA ALA A 132 0.21 9.27 -6.87
C ALA A 132 -0.53 8.08 -7.53
N SER A 133 -1.54 8.36 -8.36
CA SER A 133 -2.27 7.32 -9.11
C SER A 133 -1.38 6.66 -10.16
N GLU A 134 -0.59 7.43 -10.90
CA GLU A 134 0.38 6.90 -11.87
C GLU A 134 1.43 6.00 -11.22
N LYS A 135 1.89 6.35 -10.02
CA LYS A 135 2.88 5.54 -9.29
C LYS A 135 2.36 4.16 -8.90
N ILE A 136 1.09 4.04 -8.53
CA ILE A 136 0.50 2.75 -8.16
C ILE A 136 -0.06 1.99 -9.35
N ASN A 137 -0.30 2.69 -10.48
CA ASN A 137 -0.86 2.07 -11.68
C ASN A 137 0.09 1.01 -12.26
N GLY A 138 -0.46 -0.13 -12.63
CA GLY A 138 0.29 -1.26 -13.19
C GLY A 138 1.02 -2.12 -12.16
N THR A 139 0.98 -1.76 -10.84
CA THR A 139 1.62 -2.58 -9.80
C THR A 139 0.98 -3.97 -9.76
N ILE A 140 1.82 -5.00 -9.85
CA ILE A 140 1.42 -6.41 -9.71
C ILE A 140 1.85 -6.88 -8.33
N ILE A 141 0.96 -7.56 -7.63
CA ILE A 141 1.20 -8.12 -6.29
C ILE A 141 0.98 -9.63 -6.38
N MET A 142 2.04 -10.39 -6.11
CA MET A 142 2.02 -11.85 -6.17
C MET A 142 1.24 -12.44 -4.99
N PRO A 143 0.76 -13.69 -5.07
CA PRO A 143 0.16 -14.39 -3.93
C PRO A 143 1.07 -14.35 -2.70
N GLY A 144 0.51 -13.90 -1.58
CA GLY A 144 1.23 -13.76 -0.30
C GLY A 144 2.03 -12.48 -0.14
N GLU A 145 2.25 -11.69 -1.19
CA GLU A 145 2.96 -10.41 -1.09
C GLU A 145 2.11 -9.32 -0.45
N THR A 146 2.79 -8.40 0.21
CA THR A 146 2.20 -7.22 0.83
C THR A 146 2.57 -5.96 0.05
N PHE A 147 1.55 -5.24 -0.40
CA PHE A 147 1.70 -3.91 -0.99
C PHE A 147 1.87 -2.85 0.12
N SER A 148 2.78 -1.90 -0.08
CA SER A 148 2.94 -0.70 0.75
C SER A 148 2.77 0.55 -0.11
N TYR A 149 1.79 1.38 0.23
CA TYR A 149 1.53 2.62 -0.50
C TYR A 149 2.74 3.56 -0.46
N ASN A 150 3.36 3.71 0.72
CA ASN A 150 4.51 4.58 0.85
C ASN A 150 5.73 4.09 0.06
N GLN A 151 5.99 2.78 0.02
CA GLN A 151 7.10 2.23 -0.76
C GLN A 151 6.91 2.48 -2.27
N VAL A 152 5.70 2.26 -2.79
CA VAL A 152 5.41 2.39 -4.22
C VAL A 152 5.35 3.85 -4.65
N VAL A 153 4.66 4.71 -3.90
CA VAL A 153 4.50 6.14 -4.24
C VAL A 153 5.79 6.92 -3.97
N GLY A 154 6.57 6.52 -2.97
CA GLY A 154 7.81 7.18 -2.55
C GLY A 154 7.56 8.48 -1.77
N LYS A 155 8.65 9.16 -1.44
CA LYS A 155 8.62 10.45 -0.73
C LYS A 155 8.03 11.54 -1.62
N ARG A 156 7.11 12.35 -1.09
CA ARG A 156 6.46 13.45 -1.78
C ARG A 156 7.32 14.68 -1.67
N THR A 157 8.03 15.03 -2.75
CA THR A 157 8.93 16.18 -2.81
C THR A 157 8.63 17.03 -4.03
N ILE A 158 9.09 18.28 -4.03
CA ILE A 158 9.01 19.18 -5.20
C ILE A 158 9.75 18.56 -6.39
N ASP A 159 10.92 17.98 -6.16
CA ASP A 159 11.74 17.32 -7.20
C ASP A 159 11.04 16.12 -7.82
N ALA A 160 10.19 15.41 -7.05
CA ALA A 160 9.32 14.35 -7.56
C ALA A 160 8.06 14.87 -8.27
N GLY A 161 7.92 16.19 -8.45
CA GLY A 161 6.82 16.84 -9.15
C GLY A 161 5.59 17.16 -8.31
N TYR A 162 5.61 16.86 -6.99
CA TYR A 162 4.51 17.19 -6.09
C TYR A 162 4.47 18.69 -5.79
N LYS A 163 3.26 19.22 -5.59
CA LYS A 163 2.97 20.63 -5.34
C LYS A 163 2.29 20.82 -4.00
N GLU A 164 2.39 22.04 -3.48
CA GLU A 164 1.61 22.44 -2.31
C GLU A 164 0.11 22.47 -2.64
N ALA A 165 -0.68 21.87 -1.78
CA ALA A 165 -2.14 21.88 -1.83
C ALA A 165 -2.70 21.68 -0.41
N GLY A 166 -4.00 21.96 -0.24
CA GLY A 166 -4.66 21.85 1.05
C GLY A 166 -4.54 20.46 1.66
N ALA A 167 -4.12 20.41 2.92
CA ALA A 167 -4.04 19.24 3.77
C ALA A 167 -4.47 19.60 5.20
N TYR A 168 -4.75 18.60 6.03
CA TYR A 168 -5.04 18.79 7.44
C TYR A 168 -3.82 18.45 8.29
N ALA A 169 -3.34 19.40 9.10
CA ALA A 169 -2.30 19.15 10.08
C ALA A 169 -2.46 20.06 11.31
N GLY A 170 -2.16 19.53 12.50
CA GLY A 170 -2.21 20.28 13.75
C GLY A 170 -3.57 20.92 14.07
N GLY A 171 -4.69 20.33 13.63
CA GLY A 171 -6.03 20.87 13.86
C GLY A 171 -6.43 22.02 12.93
N LYS A 172 -5.67 22.27 11.85
CA LYS A 172 -5.93 23.36 10.89
C LYS A 172 -5.79 22.86 9.45
N VAL A 173 -6.41 23.58 8.53
CA VAL A 173 -6.16 23.42 7.09
C VAL A 173 -4.87 24.16 6.76
N ILE A 174 -3.89 23.45 6.24
CA ILE A 174 -2.60 24.01 5.83
C ILE A 174 -2.31 23.69 4.36
N GLN A 175 -1.33 24.38 3.79
CA GLN A 175 -0.75 24.00 2.49
C GLN A 175 0.45 23.09 2.73
N GLU A 176 0.44 21.90 2.13
CA GLU A 176 1.49 20.91 2.27
C GLU A 176 1.82 20.27 0.91
N ILE A 177 3.12 19.95 0.71
CA ILE A 177 3.57 19.26 -0.50
C ILE A 177 2.95 17.87 -0.54
N GLY A 178 2.27 17.56 -1.64
CA GLY A 178 1.55 16.30 -1.80
C GLY A 178 0.12 16.33 -1.26
N GLY A 179 -0.43 17.50 -0.87
CA GLY A 179 -1.84 17.59 -0.46
C GLY A 179 -2.76 16.97 -1.51
N GLY A 180 -3.63 16.03 -1.07
CA GLY A 180 -4.56 15.26 -1.93
C GLY A 180 -4.22 13.77 -2.09
N ILE A 181 -3.00 13.32 -1.81
CA ILE A 181 -2.60 11.92 -2.01
C ILE A 181 -3.38 10.92 -1.15
N CYS A 182 -3.82 11.32 0.04
CA CYS A 182 -4.66 10.48 0.90
C CYS A 182 -6.03 10.17 0.26
N GLN A 183 -6.46 10.94 -0.72
CA GLN A 183 -7.64 10.58 -1.51
C GLN A 183 -7.34 9.38 -2.41
N VAL A 184 -6.12 9.25 -2.93
CA VAL A 184 -5.70 8.08 -3.74
C VAL A 184 -5.61 6.85 -2.85
N SER A 185 -4.96 6.93 -1.67
CA SER A 185 -4.89 5.78 -0.74
C SER A 185 -6.26 5.35 -0.23
N SER A 186 -7.18 6.29 0.03
CA SER A 186 -8.56 5.99 0.42
C SER A 186 -9.37 5.35 -0.72
N THR A 187 -9.14 5.79 -1.97
CA THR A 187 -9.78 5.16 -3.13
C THR A 187 -9.27 3.74 -3.32
N LEU A 188 -7.95 3.53 -3.18
CA LEU A 188 -7.33 2.21 -3.24
C LEU A 188 -7.84 1.30 -2.11
N TYR A 189 -7.90 1.81 -0.87
CA TYR A 189 -8.43 1.06 0.27
C TYR A 189 -9.82 0.49 -0.01
N ASN A 190 -10.72 1.32 -0.55
CA ASN A 190 -12.07 0.85 -0.90
C ASN A 190 -12.05 -0.20 -2.03
N ALA A 191 -11.23 -0.02 -3.07
CA ALA A 191 -11.10 -1.01 -4.15
C ALA A 191 -10.57 -2.35 -3.62
N VAL A 192 -9.62 -2.32 -2.67
CA VAL A 192 -9.04 -3.47 -1.97
C VAL A 192 -10.09 -4.18 -1.12
N LEU A 193 -10.93 -3.43 -0.37
CA LEU A 193 -12.02 -4.00 0.41
C LEU A 193 -13.05 -4.72 -0.49
N TYR A 194 -13.42 -4.11 -1.64
CA TYR A 194 -14.32 -4.77 -2.60
C TYR A 194 -13.72 -5.99 -3.29
N ALA A 195 -12.38 -6.09 -3.36
CA ALA A 195 -11.67 -7.26 -3.88
C ALA A 195 -11.48 -8.36 -2.82
N ASP A 196 -11.98 -8.17 -1.60
CA ASP A 196 -11.85 -9.09 -0.45
C ASP A 196 -10.39 -9.42 -0.10
N LEU A 197 -9.50 -8.41 -0.17
CA LEU A 197 -8.10 -8.56 0.16
C LEU A 197 -7.82 -8.20 1.63
N GLU A 198 -6.78 -8.83 2.20
CA GLU A 198 -6.38 -8.67 3.59
C GLU A 198 -5.76 -7.29 3.83
N ILE A 199 -6.35 -6.50 4.75
CA ILE A 199 -5.76 -5.23 5.20
C ILE A 199 -4.71 -5.51 6.26
N VAL A 200 -3.47 -5.06 6.02
CA VAL A 200 -2.33 -5.24 6.93
C VAL A 200 -2.12 -4.01 7.80
N GLU A 201 -2.26 -2.81 7.22
CA GLU A 201 -2.09 -1.54 7.94
C GLU A 201 -3.01 -0.49 7.33
N ARG A 202 -3.81 0.15 8.19
CA ARG A 202 -4.65 1.29 7.81
C ARG A 202 -4.88 2.18 9.01
N SER A 203 -4.82 3.49 8.82
CA SER A 203 -5.23 4.50 9.80
C SER A 203 -6.27 5.42 9.17
N ASN A 204 -7.28 5.84 9.97
CA ASN A 204 -8.19 6.89 9.56
C ASN A 204 -7.54 8.28 9.68
N HIS A 205 -8.11 9.28 9.02
CA HIS A 205 -7.70 10.66 9.20
C HIS A 205 -8.08 11.18 10.60
N TYR A 206 -7.37 12.22 11.01
CA TYR A 206 -7.69 12.93 12.25
C TYR A 206 -9.06 13.60 12.19
N PHE A 207 -9.42 14.19 11.04
CA PHE A 207 -10.73 14.76 10.75
C PHE A 207 -11.45 13.97 9.67
N GLU A 208 -12.80 14.05 9.66
CA GLU A 208 -13.62 13.47 8.59
C GLU A 208 -13.22 14.01 7.22
N THR A 209 -13.19 13.14 6.22
CA THR A 209 -12.93 13.50 4.83
C THR A 209 -14.21 13.55 4.02
N SER A 210 -14.28 14.45 3.04
CA SER A 210 -15.49 14.63 2.23
C SER A 210 -15.57 13.75 0.96
N TYR A 211 -14.50 13.04 0.61
CA TYR A 211 -14.40 12.29 -0.64
C TYR A 211 -14.74 10.81 -0.51
N VAL A 212 -14.90 10.29 0.69
CA VAL A 212 -15.41 8.94 0.99
C VAL A 212 -16.40 8.98 2.14
N THR A 213 -17.19 7.93 2.29
CA THR A 213 -18.06 7.75 3.45
C THR A 213 -17.21 7.60 4.72
N THR A 214 -17.63 8.21 5.83
CA THR A 214 -16.99 8.12 7.15
C THR A 214 -16.68 6.67 7.52
N GLY A 215 -15.46 6.40 8.01
CA GLY A 215 -14.99 5.04 8.29
C GLY A 215 -14.38 4.29 7.09
N ARG A 216 -14.31 4.93 5.91
CA ARG A 216 -13.82 4.31 4.67
C ARG A 216 -12.62 5.03 4.06
N ASP A 217 -11.96 5.86 4.81
CA ASP A 217 -10.73 6.55 4.43
C ASP A 217 -9.48 5.78 4.86
N ALA A 218 -8.35 6.10 4.26
CA ALA A 218 -7.03 5.61 4.66
C ALA A 218 -6.02 6.75 4.51
N THR A 219 -5.52 7.26 5.64
CA THR A 219 -4.50 8.31 5.66
C THR A 219 -3.11 7.72 5.47
N VAL A 220 -2.22 8.48 4.84
CA VAL A 220 -0.82 8.12 4.65
C VAL A 220 0.09 9.33 4.90
N SER A 221 1.22 9.08 5.55
CA SER A 221 2.28 10.07 5.75
C SER A 221 3.64 9.38 5.61
N TRP A 222 4.56 10.01 4.88
CA TRP A 222 5.87 9.39 4.62
C TRP A 222 6.64 9.15 5.91
N GLY A 223 7.03 7.90 6.12
CA GLY A 223 7.85 7.47 7.26
C GLY A 223 7.11 7.28 8.59
N THR A 224 5.80 7.56 8.65
CA THR A 224 5.04 7.47 9.92
C THR A 224 3.74 6.68 9.81
N VAL A 225 2.95 6.86 8.74
CA VAL A 225 1.65 6.20 8.55
C VAL A 225 1.58 5.66 7.15
N ASP A 226 1.27 4.37 7.01
CA ASP A 226 1.18 3.70 5.72
C ASP A 226 -0.19 3.07 5.51
N PHE A 227 -0.50 2.76 4.25
CA PHE A 227 -1.57 1.87 3.88
C PHE A 227 -0.97 0.61 3.25
N LYS A 228 -1.23 -0.53 3.87
CA LYS A 228 -0.72 -1.84 3.42
C LYS A 228 -1.85 -2.84 3.32
N PHE A 229 -1.79 -3.65 2.28
CA PHE A 229 -2.67 -4.81 2.12
C PHE A 229 -1.89 -5.97 1.52
N LYS A 230 -2.37 -7.18 1.74
CA LYS A 230 -1.75 -8.41 1.25
C LYS A 230 -2.62 -9.05 0.18
N ASN A 231 -2.00 -9.56 -0.85
CA ASN A 231 -2.67 -10.46 -1.78
C ASN A 231 -2.82 -11.84 -1.11
N ASN A 232 -3.96 -12.06 -0.49
CA ASN A 232 -4.35 -13.34 0.13
C ASN A 232 -5.03 -14.31 -0.84
N ARG A 233 -5.03 -13.98 -2.16
CA ARG A 233 -5.61 -14.81 -3.22
C ARG A 233 -4.60 -15.79 -3.78
N THR A 234 -5.09 -16.77 -4.54
CA THR A 234 -4.27 -17.81 -5.18
C THR A 234 -3.50 -17.29 -6.40
N TYR A 235 -4.00 -16.22 -7.04
CA TYR A 235 -3.46 -15.68 -8.29
C TYR A 235 -2.89 -14.25 -8.08
N PRO A 236 -1.98 -13.81 -8.96
CA PRO A 236 -1.51 -12.42 -8.96
C PRO A 236 -2.66 -11.46 -9.18
N ILE A 237 -2.55 -10.27 -8.59
CA ILE A 237 -3.46 -9.15 -8.81
C ILE A 237 -2.71 -7.95 -9.35
N LYS A 238 -3.41 -7.08 -10.09
CA LYS A 238 -2.86 -5.85 -10.67
C LYS A 238 -3.70 -4.66 -10.26
N ILE A 239 -3.05 -3.59 -9.86
CA ILE A 239 -3.70 -2.29 -9.63
C ILE A 239 -3.81 -1.55 -10.96
N GLU A 240 -5.01 -1.17 -11.35
CA GLU A 240 -5.28 -0.20 -12.39
C GLU A 240 -5.76 1.10 -11.75
N ALA A 241 -5.07 2.21 -11.98
CA ALA A 241 -5.39 3.51 -11.37
C ALA A 241 -5.41 4.62 -12.42
N VAL A 242 -6.52 5.35 -12.51
CA VAL A 242 -6.71 6.47 -13.45
C VAL A 242 -7.23 7.68 -12.70
N ALA A 243 -6.46 8.79 -12.76
CA ALA A 243 -6.89 10.08 -12.22
C ALA A 243 -6.96 11.11 -13.35
N LYS A 244 -8.18 11.46 -13.77
CA LYS A 244 -8.41 12.38 -14.88
C LYS A 244 -9.74 13.10 -14.74
N ASN A 245 -9.78 14.38 -15.14
CA ASN A 245 -11.02 15.17 -15.21
C ASN A 245 -11.84 15.21 -13.91
N GLY A 246 -11.17 15.30 -12.75
CA GLY A 246 -11.84 15.35 -11.45
C GLY A 246 -12.31 13.98 -10.92
N ILE A 247 -11.92 12.89 -11.58
CA ILE A 247 -12.25 11.51 -11.22
C ILE A 247 -10.95 10.76 -10.92
N ASN A 248 -10.89 10.10 -9.76
CA ASN A 248 -9.88 9.09 -9.43
C ASN A 248 -10.59 7.74 -9.31
N LYS A 249 -10.29 6.83 -10.25
CA LYS A 249 -10.83 5.47 -10.30
C LYS A 249 -9.69 4.48 -10.11
N ILE A 250 -9.88 3.52 -9.20
CA ILE A 250 -8.94 2.43 -8.96
C ILE A 250 -9.69 1.11 -9.04
N SER A 251 -9.10 0.16 -9.77
CA SER A 251 -9.58 -1.21 -9.93
C SER A 251 -8.50 -2.19 -9.51
N ILE A 252 -8.88 -3.26 -8.85
CA ILE A 252 -8.05 -4.45 -8.61
C ILE A 252 -8.46 -5.48 -9.66
N LEU A 253 -7.51 -5.80 -10.52
CA LEU A 253 -7.69 -6.77 -11.60
C LEU A 253 -7.05 -8.11 -11.23
N GLY A 254 -7.58 -9.21 -11.71
CA GLY A 254 -7.05 -10.55 -11.45
C GLY A 254 -7.91 -11.67 -12.02
N ILE A 255 -7.67 -12.88 -11.56
CA ILE A 255 -8.48 -14.06 -11.88
C ILE A 255 -9.49 -14.29 -10.75
N LYS A 256 -10.76 -14.52 -11.11
CA LYS A 256 -11.78 -14.97 -10.16
C LYS A 256 -11.49 -16.39 -9.71
N GLU A 257 -11.62 -16.64 -8.43
CA GLU A 257 -11.53 -17.97 -7.84
C GLU A 257 -12.86 -18.72 -8.01
N GLU A 258 -12.86 -20.02 -7.75
CA GLU A 258 -14.06 -20.85 -7.82
C GLU A 258 -15.17 -20.32 -6.90
N LYS A 259 -14.77 -19.75 -5.76
CA LYS A 259 -15.68 -19.18 -4.77
C LYS A 259 -15.41 -17.69 -4.60
N GLU A 260 -16.28 -16.87 -5.17
CA GLU A 260 -16.26 -15.41 -5.04
C GLU A 260 -17.42 -14.92 -4.21
N TYR A 261 -17.14 -13.99 -3.30
CA TYR A 261 -18.18 -13.33 -2.50
C TYR A 261 -18.56 -11.98 -3.11
N GLU A 262 -19.85 -11.68 -3.07
CA GLU A 262 -20.33 -10.31 -3.20
C GLU A 262 -20.00 -9.55 -1.91
N ILE A 263 -19.20 -8.50 -2.01
CA ILE A 263 -18.79 -7.69 -0.86
C ILE A 263 -19.67 -6.47 -0.75
N VAL A 264 -20.32 -6.34 0.41
CA VAL A 264 -21.09 -5.14 0.79
C VAL A 264 -20.39 -4.48 1.98
N ILE A 265 -20.07 -3.19 1.84
CA ILE A 265 -19.41 -2.42 2.88
C ILE A 265 -20.46 -1.47 3.50
N GLN A 266 -20.63 -1.56 4.80
CA GLN A 266 -21.56 -0.73 5.54
C GLN A 266 -20.83 0.04 6.64
N SER A 267 -20.81 1.37 6.52
CA SER A 267 -20.30 2.27 7.57
C SER A 267 -21.42 2.97 8.28
N LYS A 268 -21.24 3.25 9.58
CA LYS A 268 -22.27 3.76 10.49
C LYS A 268 -21.62 4.72 11.48
N VAL A 269 -22.05 5.96 11.49
CA VAL A 269 -21.70 6.91 12.58
C VAL A 269 -22.38 6.43 13.85
N THR A 270 -21.63 6.31 14.93
CA THR A 270 -22.10 5.79 16.22
C THR A 270 -22.26 6.86 17.27
N SER A 271 -21.51 7.96 17.19
CA SER A 271 -21.71 9.16 18.02
C SER A 271 -21.22 10.41 17.31
N ILE A 272 -21.72 11.56 17.71
CA ILE A 272 -21.25 12.89 17.28
C ILE A 272 -20.42 13.51 18.40
N ILE A 273 -19.36 14.22 18.02
CA ILE A 273 -18.48 14.98 18.91
C ILE A 273 -18.64 16.43 18.53
N GLU A 274 -19.25 17.20 19.40
CA GLU A 274 -19.54 18.61 19.15
C GLU A 274 -18.24 19.42 18.99
N GLN A 275 -18.21 20.33 18.00
CA GLN A 275 -17.16 21.32 17.85
C GLN A 275 -17.28 22.41 18.91
N GLU A 276 -16.16 23.00 19.30
CA GLU A 276 -16.16 24.19 20.14
C GLU A 276 -16.10 25.45 19.30
N ILE A 277 -16.57 26.59 19.85
CA ILE A 277 -16.38 27.91 19.27
C ILE A 277 -15.32 28.63 20.08
N LYS A 278 -14.17 28.90 19.45
CA LYS A 278 -13.04 29.63 20.05
C LYS A 278 -13.00 31.06 19.56
N TYR A 279 -12.82 31.99 20.47
CA TYR A 279 -12.67 33.41 20.16
C TYR A 279 -11.22 33.82 20.38
N GLU A 280 -10.63 34.47 19.37
CA GLU A 280 -9.27 35.03 19.43
C GLU A 280 -9.31 36.54 19.18
N ASN A 281 -8.57 37.32 19.98
CA ASN A 281 -8.51 38.77 19.77
C ASN A 281 -7.62 39.10 18.57
N ASP A 282 -8.10 40.00 17.71
CA ASP A 282 -7.36 40.49 16.55
C ASP A 282 -7.32 42.04 16.51
N TYR A 283 -6.11 42.59 16.56
CA TYR A 283 -5.88 44.04 16.62
C TYR A 283 -5.85 44.69 15.23
N SER A 284 -6.03 43.91 14.16
CA SER A 284 -6.17 44.43 12.79
C SER A 284 -7.61 44.72 12.40
N ILE A 285 -8.56 44.04 13.09
CA ILE A 285 -10.01 44.16 12.87
C ILE A 285 -10.58 45.28 13.75
N PRO A 286 -11.48 46.15 13.23
CA PRO A 286 -12.12 47.20 14.00
C PRO A 286 -12.84 46.66 15.26
N TYR A 287 -12.81 47.45 16.35
CA TYR A 287 -13.47 47.07 17.59
C TYR A 287 -14.97 46.85 17.40
N GLY A 288 -15.46 45.68 17.84
CA GLY A 288 -16.85 45.29 17.75
C GLY A 288 -17.21 44.54 16.46
N GLU A 289 -16.26 44.36 15.54
CA GLU A 289 -16.43 43.45 14.38
C GLU A 289 -15.90 42.08 14.69
N GLU A 290 -16.49 41.04 14.06
CA GLU A 290 -16.08 39.66 14.16
C GLU A 290 -15.81 39.10 12.74
N GLU A 291 -14.76 38.32 12.61
CA GLU A 291 -14.41 37.61 11.36
C GLU A 291 -14.22 36.12 11.65
N VAL A 292 -14.81 35.25 10.82
CA VAL A 292 -14.62 33.81 10.94
C VAL A 292 -13.30 33.43 10.27
N GLU A 293 -12.26 33.15 11.04
CA GLU A 293 -10.98 32.66 10.54
C GLU A 293 -11.06 31.20 10.08
N GLN A 294 -11.74 30.35 10.87
CA GLN A 294 -11.90 28.94 10.56
C GLN A 294 -13.35 28.49 10.78
N GLN A 295 -13.96 27.92 9.76
CA GLN A 295 -15.21 27.20 9.91
C GLN A 295 -14.94 25.84 10.58
N GLY A 296 -15.61 25.59 11.70
CA GLY A 296 -15.54 24.32 12.37
C GLY A 296 -16.50 23.28 11.77
N HIS A 297 -16.32 22.04 12.19
CA HIS A 297 -17.27 20.95 11.96
C HIS A 297 -17.19 19.95 13.11
N ASN A 298 -18.30 19.28 13.38
CA ASN A 298 -18.36 18.23 14.39
C ASN A 298 -17.45 17.06 13.99
N GLY A 299 -16.90 16.39 14.98
CA GLY A 299 -16.27 15.09 14.83
C GLY A 299 -17.28 13.96 15.04
N CYS A 300 -16.82 12.72 14.92
CA CYS A 300 -17.68 11.57 15.17
C CYS A 300 -16.87 10.31 15.49
N THR A 301 -17.56 9.29 15.97
CA THR A 301 -17.09 7.91 15.94
C THR A 301 -17.87 7.13 14.89
N SER A 302 -17.20 6.16 14.25
CA SER A 302 -17.85 5.30 13.27
C SER A 302 -17.40 3.85 13.39
N LYS A 303 -18.24 2.95 12.90
CA LYS A 303 -17.92 1.53 12.72
C LYS A 303 -18.19 1.13 11.29
N THR A 304 -17.27 0.34 10.71
CA THR A 304 -17.41 -0.18 9.36
C THR A 304 -17.41 -1.70 9.37
N TYR A 305 -18.34 -2.27 8.62
CA TYR A 305 -18.57 -3.70 8.51
C TYR A 305 -18.37 -4.16 7.06
N ILE A 306 -17.74 -5.31 6.87
CA ILE A 306 -17.79 -6.08 5.63
C ILE A 306 -18.84 -7.18 5.79
N ILE A 307 -19.76 -7.24 4.83
CA ILE A 307 -20.77 -8.28 4.71
C ILE A 307 -20.45 -9.08 3.45
N LYS A 308 -20.10 -10.36 3.64
CA LYS A 308 -19.85 -11.28 2.53
C LYS A 308 -21.13 -12.03 2.21
N LYS A 309 -21.51 -12.02 0.92
CA LYS A 309 -22.66 -12.77 0.43
C LYS A 309 -22.25 -13.81 -0.59
N LEU A 310 -22.87 -14.95 -0.56
CA LEU A 310 -22.74 -16.01 -1.57
C LEU A 310 -24.12 -16.38 -2.09
N ASN A 311 -24.33 -16.28 -3.41
CA ASN A 311 -25.62 -16.53 -4.04
C ASN A 311 -26.76 -15.71 -3.40
N GLY A 312 -26.49 -14.45 -3.04
CA GLY A 312 -27.45 -13.53 -2.42
C GLY A 312 -27.66 -13.73 -0.89
N ALA A 313 -27.19 -14.83 -0.30
CA ALA A 313 -27.28 -15.08 1.12
C ALA A 313 -26.05 -14.52 1.87
N THR A 314 -26.27 -13.86 3.01
CA THR A 314 -25.19 -13.40 3.89
C THR A 314 -24.49 -14.60 4.52
N VAL A 315 -23.18 -14.70 4.31
CA VAL A 315 -22.31 -15.75 4.85
C VAL A 315 -21.59 -15.27 6.10
N SER A 316 -21.13 -14.02 6.12
CA SER A 316 -20.48 -13.41 7.28
C SER A 316 -20.74 -11.90 7.34
N THR A 317 -20.65 -11.36 8.54
CA THR A 317 -20.63 -9.92 8.83
C THR A 317 -19.53 -9.69 9.84
N GLU A 318 -18.56 -8.84 9.49
CA GLU A 318 -17.38 -8.57 10.31
C GLU A 318 -17.20 -7.07 10.48
N GLU A 319 -16.98 -6.62 11.73
CA GLU A 319 -16.55 -5.26 12.02
C GLU A 319 -15.05 -5.15 11.70
N ILE A 320 -14.71 -4.33 10.69
CA ILE A 320 -13.32 -4.19 10.22
C ILE A 320 -12.63 -2.95 10.80
N THR A 321 -13.38 -1.91 11.16
CA THR A 321 -12.83 -0.71 11.79
C THR A 321 -13.80 -0.11 12.81
N SER A 322 -13.20 0.53 13.82
CA SER A 322 -13.87 1.43 14.76
C SER A 322 -13.02 2.70 14.84
N ASP A 323 -13.50 3.75 14.21
CA ASP A 323 -12.73 4.97 13.94
C ASP A 323 -13.23 6.15 14.80
N TYR A 324 -12.29 7.04 15.15
CA TYR A 324 -12.54 8.29 15.85
C TYR A 324 -12.05 9.46 14.98
N TYR A 325 -12.94 10.42 14.72
CA TYR A 325 -12.65 11.65 14.02
C TYR A 325 -12.85 12.82 14.95
N HIS A 326 -11.80 13.62 15.12
CA HIS A 326 -11.86 14.79 15.98
C HIS A 326 -12.78 15.88 15.42
N ALA A 327 -13.39 16.67 16.29
CA ALA A 327 -14.05 17.89 15.89
C ALA A 327 -13.00 18.94 15.46
N LEU A 328 -13.31 19.73 14.44
CA LEU A 328 -12.56 20.93 14.06
C LEU A 328 -13.29 22.13 14.68
N ASP A 329 -12.62 22.83 15.60
CA ASP A 329 -13.24 23.96 16.28
C ASP A 329 -13.45 25.15 15.33
N LYS A 330 -14.54 25.87 15.54
CA LYS A 330 -14.77 27.15 14.86
C LYS A 330 -13.92 28.23 15.54
N ILE A 331 -13.15 29.00 14.76
CA ILE A 331 -12.35 30.13 15.26
C ILE A 331 -12.94 31.44 14.74
N ILE A 332 -13.30 32.32 15.68
CA ILE A 332 -13.83 33.66 15.42
C ILE A 332 -12.85 34.69 15.95
N LYS A 333 -12.34 35.54 15.07
CA LYS A 333 -11.51 36.71 15.41
C LYS A 333 -12.41 37.84 15.90
N LYS A 334 -12.12 38.39 17.09
CA LYS A 334 -12.79 39.57 17.64
C LYS A 334 -11.93 40.80 17.43
N GLY A 335 -12.49 41.81 16.77
CA GLY A 335 -11.84 43.06 16.50
C GLY A 335 -11.51 43.84 17.76
N MET A 336 -10.23 44.20 17.93
CA MET A 336 -9.70 44.98 19.04
C MET A 336 -9.07 46.30 18.62
N LYS A 337 -9.09 46.65 17.31
CA LYS A 337 -8.53 47.90 16.78
C LYS A 337 -9.43 49.08 17.16
N ARG A 338 -8.92 49.98 17.98
CA ARG A 338 -9.58 51.22 18.37
C ARG A 338 -9.24 52.35 17.42
#